data_eac6909632195e7df302ad0b79609b7f
#
_entry.id   eac6909632195e7df302ad0b79609b7f
#
_cell.length_a   1.000
_cell.length_b   1.000
_cell.length_c   1.000
_cell.angle_alpha   90.00
_cell.angle_beta   90.00
_cell.angle_gamma   90.00
#
_symmetry.space_group_name_H-M   'P 1'
#
loop_
_entity.id
_entity.type
_entity.pdbx_description
1 polymer ?
#
loop_
_entity_poly.entity_id
_entity_poly.type
_entity_poly.pdbx_seq_one_letter_code
_entity_poly.pdbx_strand_id
1 'polypeptide(L)'
;MGNATIFDMVIVGAGLSGVGAACRFRTQFPDDKLAVLEARDAIGGTWDLFRYPGIRSDSDMLTLGYDFRPWEGDKTLADGTSIRNYVRDVADEYDIIPFIQFQSKVTKLAFSSKTDLWTLTISDRSTGKKRQIQSRFITSAAGYYNYDQGFFPEFEGHEDFKGDIIHPQHWPDGFDYKGKKIIVIGSGATAVTLVPELAKEAAHVTMLQRSPSYIASIPAKDNFGNFMRRLLPAKIAFKINRAKNIWIARTMYMRARKRPEKTREWFRKKTLKALGDDYPVDKHFKPSYDPWDQRVCMIPDEDLFIAMREGRASIETDYIDRFTPHGILLKSGDKIAADVIISATGLNVVFNGQADISVDGQAIDISESFGYKGIMYSAVPNLVSVFGYTNASWTLRADLISQFVVRVISHMKQNGYTRAMPMAPAKMARRPYLDFQAGYLRRVFDQLPAQGDRHPWQNLQDYKVDQKLMLRDPIDDGALVFSTIHETNIKLAAE
;
A
#
# COMPACT_ATOMS: atom_id res chain seq x y z
N MET A 1 -26.30 -31.32 7.45
CA MET A 1 -25.23 -30.32 7.30
C MET A 1 -25.15 -30.02 5.80
N GLY A 2 -25.62 -28.84 5.37
CA GLY A 2 -25.51 -28.46 3.94
C GLY A 2 -24.06 -28.44 3.51
N ASN A 3 -23.76 -29.00 2.33
CA ASN A 3 -22.43 -28.94 1.76
C ASN A 3 -21.99 -27.46 1.66
N ALA A 4 -20.97 -27.07 2.43
CA ALA A 4 -20.41 -25.72 2.35
C ALA A 4 -19.92 -25.48 0.92
N THR A 5 -20.27 -24.36 0.34
CA THR A 5 -19.80 -24.01 -1.01
C THR A 5 -18.29 -23.88 -1.00
N ILE A 6 -17.63 -24.68 -1.83
CA ILE A 6 -16.18 -24.60 -2.05
C ILE A 6 -15.93 -23.62 -3.19
N PHE A 7 -15.15 -22.58 -2.93
CA PHE A 7 -14.68 -21.63 -3.94
C PHE A 7 -13.33 -22.10 -4.52
N ASP A 8 -13.11 -21.87 -5.79
CA ASP A 8 -11.81 -22.11 -6.42
C ASP A 8 -10.81 -21.03 -6.00
N MET A 9 -11.30 -19.79 -5.85
CA MET A 9 -10.53 -18.65 -5.37
C MET A 9 -11.36 -17.81 -4.39
N VAL A 10 -10.74 -17.44 -3.27
CA VAL A 10 -11.22 -16.36 -2.42
C VAL A 10 -10.19 -15.24 -2.40
N ILE A 11 -10.64 -14.01 -2.68
CA ILE A 11 -9.84 -12.80 -2.58
C ILE A 11 -10.30 -12.02 -1.34
N VAL A 12 -9.36 -11.64 -0.48
CA VAL A 12 -9.65 -10.86 0.73
C VAL A 12 -9.33 -9.39 0.46
N GLY A 13 -10.35 -8.55 0.43
CA GLY A 13 -10.29 -7.12 0.16
C GLY A 13 -10.75 -6.77 -1.26
N ALA A 14 -11.61 -5.73 -1.39
CA ALA A 14 -12.08 -5.14 -2.65
C ALA A 14 -11.49 -3.75 -2.91
N GLY A 15 -10.25 -3.54 -2.48
CA GLY A 15 -9.44 -2.38 -2.88
C GLY A 15 -8.84 -2.56 -4.28
N LEU A 16 -7.99 -1.60 -4.68
CA LEU A 16 -7.31 -1.61 -5.97
C LEU A 16 -6.65 -2.97 -6.29
N SER A 17 -5.98 -3.59 -5.32
CA SER A 17 -5.31 -4.89 -5.53
C SER A 17 -6.30 -6.04 -5.70
N GLY A 18 -7.35 -6.08 -4.89
CA GLY A 18 -8.32 -7.18 -4.92
C GLY A 18 -9.21 -7.15 -6.16
N VAL A 19 -9.65 -5.97 -6.59
CA VAL A 19 -10.40 -5.81 -7.85
C VAL A 19 -9.54 -6.23 -9.04
N GLY A 20 -8.27 -5.79 -9.10
CA GLY A 20 -7.35 -6.20 -10.15
C GLY A 20 -7.11 -7.71 -10.19
N ALA A 21 -6.95 -8.35 -9.03
CA ALA A 21 -6.80 -9.80 -8.92
C ALA A 21 -8.06 -10.54 -9.37
N ALA A 22 -9.25 -10.04 -8.99
CA ALA A 22 -10.53 -10.61 -9.41
C ALA A 22 -10.72 -10.53 -10.92
N CYS A 23 -10.43 -9.38 -11.54
CA CYS A 23 -10.48 -9.22 -12.99
C CYS A 23 -9.56 -10.23 -13.71
N ARG A 24 -8.31 -10.36 -13.25
CA ARG A 24 -7.35 -11.32 -13.83
C ARG A 24 -7.83 -12.76 -13.69
N PHE A 25 -8.33 -13.12 -12.52
CA PHE A 25 -8.82 -14.47 -12.25
C PHE A 25 -10.04 -14.80 -13.12
N ARG A 26 -11.06 -13.94 -13.15
CA ARG A 26 -12.28 -14.12 -13.96
C ARG A 26 -12.01 -14.17 -15.45
N THR A 27 -11.08 -13.34 -15.93
CA THR A 27 -10.69 -13.36 -17.36
C THR A 27 -10.08 -14.70 -17.76
N GLN A 28 -9.29 -15.33 -16.88
CA GLN A 28 -8.60 -16.60 -17.16
C GLN A 28 -9.47 -17.83 -16.87
N PHE A 29 -10.31 -17.75 -15.83
CA PHE A 29 -11.14 -18.86 -15.33
C PHE A 29 -12.59 -18.43 -15.18
N PRO A 30 -13.30 -18.22 -16.30
CA PRO A 30 -14.67 -17.66 -16.30
C PRO A 30 -15.69 -18.55 -15.59
N ASP A 31 -15.48 -19.87 -15.55
CA ASP A 31 -16.39 -20.84 -14.95
C ASP A 31 -16.07 -21.17 -13.48
N ASP A 32 -14.92 -20.73 -12.98
CA ASP A 32 -14.49 -21.01 -11.60
C ASP A 32 -15.28 -20.18 -10.59
N LYS A 33 -15.50 -20.75 -9.41
CA LYS A 33 -16.20 -20.08 -8.31
C LYS A 33 -15.27 -19.10 -7.60
N LEU A 34 -15.61 -17.83 -7.69
CA LEU A 34 -14.91 -16.71 -7.05
C LEU A 34 -15.75 -16.12 -5.92
N ALA A 35 -15.09 -15.73 -4.81
CA ALA A 35 -15.65 -14.77 -3.86
C ALA A 35 -14.61 -13.69 -3.54
N VAL A 36 -15.05 -12.45 -3.43
CA VAL A 36 -14.25 -11.31 -2.95
C VAL A 36 -14.85 -10.85 -1.62
N LEU A 37 -14.08 -10.94 -0.54
CA LEU A 37 -14.56 -10.61 0.81
C LEU A 37 -14.07 -9.22 1.19
N GLU A 38 -14.97 -8.26 1.32
CA GLU A 38 -14.66 -6.90 1.70
C GLU A 38 -15.19 -6.60 3.12
N ALA A 39 -14.30 -6.17 4.01
CA ALA A 39 -14.67 -5.89 5.40
C ALA A 39 -15.55 -4.64 5.55
N ARG A 40 -15.52 -3.74 4.60
CA ARG A 40 -16.29 -2.49 4.57
C ARG A 40 -17.54 -2.66 3.70
N ASP A 41 -18.27 -1.58 3.53
CA ASP A 41 -19.50 -1.48 2.73
C ASP A 41 -19.27 -0.95 1.32
N ALA A 42 -18.03 -0.69 0.95
CA ALA A 42 -17.69 -0.06 -0.33
C ALA A 42 -16.43 -0.64 -0.98
N ILE A 43 -16.37 -0.56 -2.31
CA ILE A 43 -15.20 -0.82 -3.14
C ILE A 43 -14.23 0.36 -3.04
N GLY A 44 -12.92 0.08 -3.09
CA GLY A 44 -11.88 1.12 -3.20
C GLY A 44 -10.79 1.01 -2.14
N GLY A 45 -11.02 0.31 -1.03
CA GLY A 45 -10.04 0.12 0.03
C GLY A 45 -9.53 1.45 0.58
N THR A 46 -8.22 1.70 0.52
CA THR A 46 -7.57 2.95 0.96
C THR A 46 -8.20 4.20 0.33
N TRP A 47 -8.59 4.14 -0.95
CA TRP A 47 -9.16 5.28 -1.68
C TRP A 47 -10.62 5.58 -1.33
N ASP A 48 -11.30 4.66 -0.67
CA ASP A 48 -12.61 4.90 -0.08
C ASP A 48 -12.51 5.24 1.42
N LEU A 49 -11.49 4.73 2.13
CA LEU A 49 -11.27 5.02 3.54
C LEU A 49 -10.86 6.47 3.78
N PHE A 50 -9.85 6.96 3.07
CA PHE A 50 -9.32 8.30 3.28
C PHE A 50 -10.14 9.35 2.53
N ARG A 51 -10.66 10.31 3.29
CA ARG A 51 -11.52 11.40 2.78
C ARG A 51 -11.07 12.79 3.18
N TYR A 52 -9.85 12.91 3.72
CA TYR A 52 -9.31 14.19 4.10
C TYR A 52 -9.10 15.12 2.88
N PRO A 53 -9.15 16.45 3.05
CA PRO A 53 -8.98 17.42 1.97
C PRO A 53 -7.69 17.20 1.19
N GLY A 54 -7.81 17.22 -0.13
CA GLY A 54 -6.66 17.07 -1.03
C GLY A 54 -6.12 15.63 -1.17
N ILE A 55 -6.76 14.61 -0.56
CA ILE A 55 -6.32 13.21 -0.74
C ILE A 55 -6.06 12.89 -2.21
N ARG A 56 -4.85 12.46 -2.51
CA ARG A 56 -4.38 12.14 -3.87
C ARG A 56 -3.32 11.05 -3.85
N SER A 57 -3.09 10.45 -5.01
CA SER A 57 -1.95 9.54 -5.19
C SER A 57 -0.64 10.31 -5.17
N ASP A 58 0.40 9.71 -4.61
CA ASP A 58 1.81 10.11 -4.75
C ASP A 58 2.53 9.34 -5.86
N SER A 59 1.80 8.52 -6.60
CA SER A 59 2.25 7.80 -7.79
C SER A 59 1.48 8.26 -9.02
N ASP A 60 2.14 8.29 -10.17
CA ASP A 60 1.47 8.66 -11.41
C ASP A 60 0.42 7.63 -11.83
N MET A 61 -0.68 8.09 -12.41
CA MET A 61 -1.82 7.26 -12.76
C MET A 61 -1.56 6.28 -13.90
N LEU A 62 -0.54 6.51 -14.73
CA LEU A 62 -0.17 5.56 -15.78
C LEU A 62 0.45 4.29 -15.21
N THR A 63 1.06 4.38 -14.01
CA THR A 63 1.62 3.24 -13.30
C THR A 63 0.72 2.76 -12.16
N LEU A 64 -0.12 3.62 -11.58
CA LEU A 64 -1.10 3.23 -10.56
C LEU A 64 -2.34 2.55 -11.18
N GLY A 65 -2.77 2.94 -12.37
CA GLY A 65 -3.84 2.27 -13.11
C GLY A 65 -3.44 0.84 -13.53
N TYR A 66 -4.42 0.00 -13.80
CA TYR A 66 -4.19 -1.36 -14.29
C TYR A 66 -3.63 -1.33 -15.72
N ASP A 67 -2.82 -2.31 -16.08
CA ASP A 67 -2.28 -2.41 -17.44
C ASP A 67 -3.33 -2.88 -18.45
N PHE A 68 -4.35 -3.62 -18.01
CA PHE A 68 -5.46 -4.11 -18.83
C PHE A 68 -6.58 -3.08 -19.01
N ARG A 69 -6.69 -2.08 -18.11
CA ARG A 69 -7.66 -0.98 -18.20
C ARG A 69 -6.94 0.35 -17.98
N PRO A 70 -6.53 1.04 -19.07
CA PRO A 70 -5.79 2.30 -19.01
C PRO A 70 -6.52 3.40 -18.26
N TRP A 71 -5.77 4.23 -17.54
CA TRP A 71 -6.28 5.50 -17.01
C TRP A 71 -6.46 6.51 -18.14
N GLU A 72 -7.64 7.11 -18.22
CA GLU A 72 -8.00 8.07 -19.28
C GLU A 72 -7.93 9.54 -18.85
N GLY A 73 -7.82 9.81 -17.55
CA GLY A 73 -7.68 11.17 -17.03
C GLY A 73 -6.38 11.86 -17.47
N ASP A 74 -6.39 13.20 -17.45
CA ASP A 74 -5.25 14.04 -17.86
C ASP A 74 -4.27 14.35 -16.71
N LYS A 75 -4.69 14.17 -15.45
CA LYS A 75 -3.86 14.39 -14.27
C LYS A 75 -2.81 13.31 -14.10
N THR A 76 -1.58 13.72 -13.82
CA THR A 76 -0.48 12.81 -13.46
C THR A 76 -0.75 12.19 -12.09
N LEU A 77 -1.08 13.02 -11.11
CA LEU A 77 -1.49 12.60 -9.76
C LEU A 77 -3.00 12.82 -9.63
N ALA A 78 -3.76 11.73 -9.55
CA ALA A 78 -5.21 11.82 -9.41
C ALA A 78 -5.62 11.97 -7.94
N ASP A 79 -6.74 12.63 -7.72
CA ASP A 79 -7.41 12.72 -6.43
C ASP A 79 -8.05 11.38 -6.02
N GLY A 80 -8.25 11.20 -4.72
CA GLY A 80 -8.76 9.94 -4.16
C GLY A 80 -10.13 9.53 -4.70
N THR A 81 -11.03 10.49 -4.93
CA THR A 81 -12.36 10.24 -5.50
C THR A 81 -12.26 9.69 -6.93
N SER A 82 -11.41 10.30 -7.76
CA SER A 82 -11.17 9.84 -9.12
C SER A 82 -10.61 8.41 -9.14
N ILE A 83 -9.67 8.09 -8.22
CA ILE A 83 -9.10 6.74 -8.14
C ILE A 83 -10.14 5.74 -7.63
N ARG A 84 -10.93 6.09 -6.62
CA ARG A 84 -12.02 5.24 -6.12
C ARG A 84 -13.02 4.92 -7.22
N ASN A 85 -13.45 5.93 -7.96
CA ASN A 85 -14.40 5.76 -9.07
C ASN A 85 -13.78 4.86 -10.16
N TYR A 86 -12.52 5.07 -10.52
CA TYR A 86 -11.80 4.21 -11.46
C TYR A 86 -11.80 2.74 -11.03
N VAL A 87 -11.53 2.44 -9.75
CA VAL A 87 -11.55 1.05 -9.24
C VAL A 87 -12.95 0.46 -9.31
N ARG A 88 -13.99 1.26 -9.01
CA ARG A 88 -15.38 0.85 -9.08
C ARG A 88 -15.82 0.59 -10.53
N ASP A 89 -15.47 1.49 -11.43
CA ASP A 89 -15.78 1.34 -12.87
C ASP A 89 -15.14 0.08 -13.43
N VAL A 90 -13.89 -0.23 -13.06
CA VAL A 90 -13.22 -1.47 -13.44
C VAL A 90 -13.95 -2.70 -12.87
N ALA A 91 -14.40 -2.65 -11.63
CA ALA A 91 -15.16 -3.77 -11.03
C ALA A 91 -16.50 -4.00 -11.74
N ASP A 92 -17.14 -2.94 -12.24
CA ASP A 92 -18.38 -3.00 -13.01
C ASP A 92 -18.11 -3.52 -14.44
N GLU A 93 -17.18 -2.92 -15.18
CA GLU A 93 -16.81 -3.29 -16.56
C GLU A 93 -16.39 -4.77 -16.70
N TYR A 94 -15.84 -5.36 -15.65
CA TYR A 94 -15.38 -6.76 -15.62
C TYR A 94 -16.33 -7.70 -14.87
N ASP A 95 -17.56 -7.26 -14.59
CA ASP A 95 -18.58 -8.03 -13.89
C ASP A 95 -18.09 -8.63 -12.55
N ILE A 96 -17.29 -7.88 -11.79
CA ILE A 96 -16.75 -8.34 -10.50
C ILE A 96 -17.71 -8.06 -9.34
N ILE A 97 -18.56 -7.05 -9.44
CA ILE A 97 -19.46 -6.61 -8.37
C ILE A 97 -20.30 -7.76 -7.79
N PRO A 98 -20.90 -8.67 -8.60
CA PRO A 98 -21.70 -9.79 -8.07
C PRO A 98 -20.93 -10.78 -7.18
N PHE A 99 -19.62 -10.81 -7.25
CA PHE A 99 -18.76 -11.69 -6.46
C PHE A 99 -18.30 -11.05 -5.15
N ILE A 100 -18.54 -9.73 -4.94
CA ILE A 100 -18.10 -9.01 -3.75
C ILE A 100 -19.13 -9.19 -2.63
N GLN A 101 -18.66 -9.68 -1.49
CA GLN A 101 -19.42 -9.81 -0.27
C GLN A 101 -18.93 -8.75 0.71
N PHE A 102 -19.70 -7.67 0.85
CA PHE A 102 -19.41 -6.57 1.76
C PHE A 102 -19.64 -6.97 3.23
N GLN A 103 -19.18 -6.12 4.17
CA GLN A 103 -19.27 -6.32 5.62
C GLN A 103 -18.67 -7.65 6.10
N SER A 104 -17.77 -8.24 5.32
CA SER A 104 -17.25 -9.59 5.47
C SER A 104 -15.78 -9.58 5.91
N LYS A 105 -15.51 -9.31 7.22
CA LYS A 105 -14.17 -9.32 7.79
C LYS A 105 -13.69 -10.76 7.98
N VAL A 106 -12.64 -11.17 7.27
CA VAL A 106 -11.97 -12.45 7.51
C VAL A 106 -11.18 -12.35 8.81
N THR A 107 -11.44 -13.27 9.74
CA THR A 107 -10.79 -13.28 11.06
C THR A 107 -9.88 -14.50 11.26
N LYS A 108 -10.11 -15.59 10.51
CA LYS A 108 -9.27 -16.80 10.58
C LYS A 108 -9.18 -17.50 9.23
N LEU A 109 -7.99 -18.00 8.91
CA LEU A 109 -7.65 -18.83 7.77
C LEU A 109 -7.09 -20.16 8.29
N ALA A 110 -7.79 -21.26 8.08
CA ALA A 110 -7.36 -22.58 8.55
C ALA A 110 -7.24 -23.54 7.36
N PHE A 111 -6.01 -23.97 7.05
CA PHE A 111 -5.74 -24.97 6.01
C PHE A 111 -5.79 -26.37 6.57
N SER A 112 -6.35 -27.30 5.81
CA SER A 112 -6.31 -28.73 6.12
C SER A 112 -5.61 -29.50 5.00
N SER A 113 -4.50 -30.14 5.31
CA SER A 113 -3.78 -31.01 4.38
C SER A 113 -4.54 -32.30 4.02
N LYS A 114 -5.56 -32.65 4.82
CA LYS A 114 -6.44 -33.81 4.53
C LYS A 114 -7.40 -33.55 3.37
N THR A 115 -7.71 -32.29 3.08
CA THR A 115 -8.66 -31.91 2.04
C THR A 115 -8.06 -30.95 1.01
N ASP A 116 -6.85 -30.41 1.26
CA ASP A 116 -6.21 -29.31 0.54
C ASP A 116 -7.11 -28.08 0.39
N LEU A 117 -7.89 -27.80 1.45
CA LEU A 117 -8.81 -26.65 1.49
C LEU A 117 -8.52 -25.73 2.66
N TRP A 118 -8.69 -24.48 2.39
CA TRP A 118 -8.81 -23.42 3.39
C TRP A 118 -10.25 -23.35 3.91
N THR A 119 -10.41 -23.21 5.22
CA THR A 119 -11.66 -22.78 5.85
C THR A 119 -11.45 -21.35 6.35
N LEU A 120 -12.24 -20.42 5.82
CA LEU A 120 -12.22 -19.00 6.21
C LEU A 120 -13.36 -18.74 7.20
N THR A 121 -13.02 -18.18 8.37
CA THR A 121 -14.00 -17.66 9.31
C THR A 121 -14.19 -16.17 9.04
N ILE A 122 -15.44 -15.80 8.77
CA ILE A 122 -15.84 -14.44 8.40
C ILE A 122 -16.75 -13.90 9.50
N SER A 123 -16.45 -12.69 9.97
CA SER A 123 -17.32 -11.92 10.86
C SER A 123 -18.03 -10.84 10.03
N ASP A 124 -19.34 -10.85 10.08
CA ASP A 124 -20.15 -9.76 9.54
C ASP A 124 -20.00 -8.53 10.43
N ARG A 125 -19.52 -7.43 9.87
CA ARG A 125 -19.23 -6.21 10.66
C ARG A 125 -20.49 -5.47 11.12
N SER A 126 -21.61 -5.66 10.46
CA SER A 126 -22.88 -5.01 10.80
C SER A 126 -23.62 -5.75 11.91
N THR A 127 -23.52 -7.09 11.94
CA THR A 127 -24.31 -7.94 12.86
C THR A 127 -23.46 -8.68 13.89
N GLY A 128 -22.14 -8.75 13.71
CA GLY A 128 -21.21 -9.57 14.51
C GLY A 128 -21.35 -11.08 14.27
N LYS A 129 -22.27 -11.53 13.42
CA LYS A 129 -22.49 -12.96 13.14
C LYS A 129 -21.28 -13.55 12.41
N LYS A 130 -20.92 -14.77 12.80
CA LYS A 130 -19.83 -15.52 12.16
C LYS A 130 -20.38 -16.56 11.21
N ARG A 131 -19.70 -16.74 10.06
CA ARG A 131 -19.94 -17.81 9.09
C ARG A 131 -18.64 -18.37 8.58
N GLN A 132 -18.68 -19.53 7.96
CA GLN A 132 -17.51 -20.16 7.35
C GLN A 132 -17.77 -20.47 5.88
N ILE A 133 -16.72 -20.35 5.07
CA ILE A 133 -16.66 -20.81 3.69
C ILE A 133 -15.36 -21.58 3.46
N GLN A 134 -15.32 -22.35 2.37
CA GLN A 134 -14.11 -23.07 1.99
C GLN A 134 -13.56 -22.57 0.67
N SER A 135 -12.24 -22.64 0.49
CA SER A 135 -11.54 -22.24 -0.73
C SER A 135 -10.36 -23.13 -1.03
N ARG A 136 -10.08 -23.33 -2.32
CA ARG A 136 -8.87 -24.02 -2.80
C ARG A 136 -7.65 -23.14 -2.73
N PHE A 137 -7.82 -21.85 -3.07
CA PHE A 137 -6.74 -20.88 -3.11
C PHE A 137 -7.18 -19.54 -2.52
N ILE A 138 -6.28 -18.84 -1.86
CA ILE A 138 -6.54 -17.52 -1.27
C ILE A 138 -5.56 -16.50 -1.82
N THR A 139 -6.08 -15.34 -2.22
CA THR A 139 -5.29 -14.14 -2.46
C THR A 139 -5.66 -13.08 -1.41
N SER A 140 -4.75 -12.81 -0.47
CA SER A 140 -4.92 -11.76 0.52
C SER A 140 -4.53 -10.41 -0.08
N ALA A 141 -5.51 -9.61 -0.45
CA ALA A 141 -5.40 -8.23 -0.91
C ALA A 141 -5.96 -7.24 0.13
N ALA A 142 -5.91 -7.62 1.41
CA ALA A 142 -6.49 -6.87 2.54
C ALA A 142 -5.78 -5.54 2.83
N GLY A 143 -4.72 -5.21 2.08
CA GLY A 143 -3.89 -4.05 2.36
C GLY A 143 -2.97 -4.26 3.56
N TYR A 144 -2.30 -3.19 3.98
CA TYR A 144 -1.35 -3.25 5.10
C TYR A 144 -1.58 -2.14 6.15
N TYR A 145 -2.71 -1.47 6.10
CA TYR A 145 -3.12 -0.49 7.11
C TYR A 145 -4.23 -1.04 7.99
N ASN A 146 -4.14 -0.75 9.28
CA ASN A 146 -5.28 -0.92 10.17
C ASN A 146 -6.32 0.14 9.86
N TYR A 147 -7.51 -0.27 9.42
CA TYR A 147 -8.59 0.64 9.06
C TYR A 147 -9.39 1.13 10.26
N ASP A 148 -9.26 0.45 11.39
CA ASP A 148 -10.01 0.78 12.60
C ASP A 148 -9.32 1.93 13.38
N GLN A 149 -7.97 2.04 13.28
CA GLN A 149 -7.23 3.05 14.02
C GLN A 149 -5.92 3.46 13.33
N GLY A 150 -5.72 4.78 13.15
CA GLY A 150 -4.44 5.38 12.77
C GLY A 150 -3.45 5.40 13.94
N PHE A 151 -2.20 5.75 13.65
CA PHE A 151 -1.20 5.89 14.69
C PHE A 151 -1.24 7.30 15.29
N PHE A 152 -1.62 7.38 16.55
CA PHE A 152 -1.58 8.60 17.35
C PHE A 152 -0.57 8.40 18.48
N PRO A 153 0.58 9.11 18.50
CA PRO A 153 1.51 9.06 19.62
C PRO A 153 0.88 9.64 20.90
N GLU A 154 1.32 9.16 22.03
CA GLU A 154 1.00 9.78 23.32
C GLU A 154 1.74 11.12 23.42
N PHE A 155 1.00 12.21 23.28
CA PHE A 155 1.51 13.56 23.50
C PHE A 155 1.09 14.06 24.86
N GLU A 156 2.05 14.52 25.66
CA GLU A 156 1.76 15.12 26.97
C GLU A 156 0.81 16.30 26.82
N GLY A 157 -0.22 16.37 27.65
CA GLY A 157 -1.21 17.45 27.67
C GLY A 157 -2.18 17.46 26.49
N HIS A 158 -2.29 16.38 25.69
CA HIS A 158 -3.22 16.36 24.54
C HIS A 158 -4.69 16.54 24.96
N GLU A 159 -5.04 16.08 26.18
CA GLU A 159 -6.37 16.26 26.77
C GLU A 159 -6.67 17.70 27.21
N ASP A 160 -5.64 18.52 27.42
CA ASP A 160 -5.79 19.92 27.81
C ASP A 160 -6.17 20.83 26.65
N PHE A 161 -5.89 20.39 25.41
CA PHE A 161 -6.18 21.19 24.21
C PHE A 161 -7.67 21.43 24.06
N LYS A 162 -8.05 22.70 23.86
CA LYS A 162 -9.47 23.12 23.79
C LYS A 162 -10.06 23.11 22.39
N GLY A 163 -9.23 22.94 21.37
CA GLY A 163 -9.66 22.82 19.98
C GLY A 163 -9.88 21.37 19.55
N ASP A 164 -10.01 21.18 18.25
CA ASP A 164 -10.23 19.87 17.66
C ASP A 164 -8.91 19.14 17.38
N ILE A 165 -8.80 17.86 17.76
CA ILE A 165 -7.70 16.98 17.36
C ILE A 165 -8.25 15.94 16.39
N ILE A 166 -7.72 15.92 15.14
CA ILE A 166 -8.20 15.06 14.07
C ILE A 166 -7.07 14.16 13.56
N HIS A 167 -7.37 12.87 13.41
CA HIS A 167 -6.51 11.97 12.63
C HIS A 167 -7.05 11.86 11.20
N PRO A 168 -6.23 12.09 10.14
CA PRO A 168 -6.68 12.13 8.74
C PRO A 168 -7.38 10.85 8.26
N GLN A 169 -7.10 9.70 8.86
CA GLN A 169 -7.75 8.43 8.54
C GLN A 169 -9.26 8.46 8.79
N HIS A 170 -9.69 9.24 9.77
CA HIS A 170 -11.09 9.39 10.17
C HIS A 170 -11.49 10.86 10.11
N TRP A 171 -11.34 11.45 8.92
CA TRP A 171 -11.71 12.83 8.69
C TRP A 171 -13.21 13.03 8.88
N PRO A 172 -13.67 13.97 9.77
CA PRO A 172 -15.08 14.19 9.99
C PRO A 172 -15.77 14.78 8.76
N ASP A 173 -16.92 14.24 8.39
CA ASP A 173 -17.71 14.77 7.27
C ASP A 173 -18.17 16.18 7.58
N GLY A 174 -17.98 17.10 6.63
CA GLY A 174 -18.40 18.50 6.76
C GLY A 174 -17.61 19.33 7.79
N PHE A 175 -16.42 18.87 8.22
CA PHE A 175 -15.60 19.61 9.18
C PHE A 175 -15.20 20.97 8.62
N ASP A 176 -15.63 22.05 9.33
CA ASP A 176 -15.32 23.43 8.97
C ASP A 176 -14.00 23.88 9.59
N TYR A 177 -13.02 24.16 8.74
CA TYR A 177 -11.69 24.68 9.11
C TYR A 177 -11.43 26.10 8.55
N LYS A 178 -12.43 26.72 7.93
CA LYS A 178 -12.27 28.05 7.33
C LYS A 178 -11.91 29.09 8.37
N GLY A 179 -10.88 29.88 8.07
CA GLY A 179 -10.40 30.95 8.95
C GLY A 179 -9.74 30.48 10.25
N LYS A 180 -9.54 29.16 10.45
CA LYS A 180 -8.88 28.58 11.63
C LYS A 180 -7.35 28.55 11.46
N LYS A 181 -6.63 28.63 12.57
CA LYS A 181 -5.19 28.33 12.64
C LYS A 181 -5.02 26.83 12.85
N ILE A 182 -4.28 26.17 11.96
CA ILE A 182 -4.16 24.70 11.94
C ILE A 182 -2.69 24.29 12.12
N ILE A 183 -2.45 23.32 12.99
CA ILE A 183 -1.18 22.61 13.04
C ILE A 183 -1.38 21.22 12.41
N VAL A 184 -0.54 20.88 11.42
CA VAL A 184 -0.46 19.50 10.86
C VAL A 184 0.82 18.86 11.36
N ILE A 185 0.70 17.88 12.25
CA ILE A 185 1.85 17.17 12.82
C ILE A 185 2.28 16.05 11.85
N GLY A 186 3.46 16.17 11.28
CA GLY A 186 4.06 15.19 10.37
C GLY A 186 4.68 15.84 9.14
N SER A 187 5.49 15.07 8.42
CA SER A 187 6.18 15.47 7.18
C SER A 187 6.02 14.45 6.04
N GLY A 188 5.15 13.45 6.22
CA GLY A 188 4.89 12.40 5.23
C GLY A 188 3.88 12.82 4.15
N ALA A 189 3.52 11.87 3.26
CA ALA A 189 2.60 12.09 2.15
C ALA A 189 1.27 12.75 2.56
N THR A 190 0.72 12.37 3.71
CA THR A 190 -0.52 12.97 4.24
C THR A 190 -0.35 14.44 4.58
N ALA A 191 0.74 14.81 5.29
CA ALA A 191 0.99 16.19 5.69
C ALA A 191 1.24 17.09 4.48
N VAL A 192 2.11 16.68 3.54
CA VAL A 192 2.41 17.47 2.34
C VAL A 192 1.22 17.61 1.38
N THR A 193 0.20 16.76 1.54
CA THR A 193 -1.07 16.83 0.80
C THR A 193 -2.07 17.75 1.49
N LEU A 194 -2.23 17.62 2.82
CA LEU A 194 -3.16 18.41 3.61
C LEU A 194 -2.80 19.89 3.67
N VAL A 195 -1.51 20.20 3.90
CA VAL A 195 -1.07 21.59 4.14
C VAL A 195 -1.46 22.54 3.01
N PRO A 196 -1.13 22.30 1.73
CA PRO A 196 -1.52 23.20 0.66
C PRO A 196 -3.03 23.26 0.44
N GLU A 197 -3.75 22.18 0.70
CA GLU A 197 -5.20 22.14 0.50
C GLU A 197 -5.92 22.94 1.59
N LEU A 198 -5.58 22.73 2.85
CA LEU A 198 -6.15 23.45 3.98
C LEU A 198 -5.81 24.94 3.91
N ALA A 199 -4.60 25.29 3.46
CA ALA A 199 -4.14 26.67 3.31
C ALA A 199 -4.95 27.51 2.29
N LYS A 200 -5.87 26.91 1.54
CA LYS A 200 -6.76 27.64 0.65
C LYS A 200 -7.85 28.40 1.41
N GLU A 201 -8.29 27.88 2.56
CA GLU A 201 -9.42 28.42 3.32
C GLU A 201 -9.10 28.70 4.79
N ALA A 202 -8.09 28.04 5.36
CA ALA A 202 -7.61 28.30 6.73
C ALA A 202 -6.99 29.70 6.86
N ALA A 203 -6.97 30.27 8.05
CA ALA A 203 -6.24 31.50 8.33
C ALA A 203 -4.73 31.32 8.18
N HIS A 204 -4.21 30.19 8.64
CA HIS A 204 -2.82 29.78 8.47
C HIS A 204 -2.66 28.28 8.79
N VAL A 205 -1.76 27.61 8.07
CA VAL A 205 -1.43 26.20 8.33
C VAL A 205 0.05 26.05 8.66
N THR A 206 0.36 25.52 9.83
CA THR A 206 1.74 25.20 10.24
C THR A 206 1.98 23.70 10.11
N MET A 207 2.89 23.28 9.23
CA MET A 207 3.39 21.91 9.20
C MET A 207 4.45 21.73 10.29
N LEU A 208 4.13 21.00 11.35
CA LEU A 208 5.06 20.71 12.44
C LEU A 208 5.67 19.34 12.23
N GLN A 209 6.97 19.29 12.05
CA GLN A 209 7.72 18.06 11.80
C GLN A 209 8.86 17.87 12.80
N ARG A 210 9.03 16.65 13.28
CA ARG A 210 10.18 16.25 14.11
C ARG A 210 11.47 16.17 13.28
N SER A 211 11.35 15.68 12.06
CA SER A 211 12.44 15.53 11.10
C SER A 211 11.93 15.78 9.68
N PRO A 212 12.75 16.41 8.82
CA PRO A 212 12.39 16.65 7.44
C PRO A 212 12.13 15.39 6.63
N SER A 213 11.38 15.54 5.51
CA SER A 213 11.25 14.53 4.46
C SER A 213 11.72 15.10 3.12
N TYR A 214 12.15 14.21 2.20
CA TYR A 214 12.40 14.63 0.81
C TYR A 214 11.07 14.90 0.11
N ILE A 215 10.97 16.07 -0.52
CA ILE A 215 9.81 16.48 -1.30
C ILE A 215 10.24 16.74 -2.73
N ALA A 216 9.54 16.13 -3.69
CA ALA A 216 9.76 16.33 -5.12
C ALA A 216 8.50 16.90 -5.77
N SER A 217 8.65 18.03 -6.46
CA SER A 217 7.59 18.55 -7.31
C SER A 217 7.61 17.89 -8.68
N ILE A 218 6.44 17.47 -9.15
CA ILE A 218 6.24 16.95 -10.50
C ILE A 218 5.09 17.71 -11.18
N PRO A 219 5.08 17.81 -12.52
CA PRO A 219 3.97 18.44 -13.23
C PRO A 219 2.63 17.73 -12.95
N ALA A 220 1.58 18.48 -12.64
CA ALA A 220 0.23 17.95 -12.44
C ALA A 220 -0.32 17.29 -13.71
N LYS A 221 0.14 17.70 -14.90
CA LYS A 221 -0.25 17.11 -16.19
C LYS A 221 0.98 16.56 -16.93
N ASP A 222 0.85 15.35 -17.48
CA ASP A 222 1.88 14.76 -18.35
C ASP A 222 1.68 15.28 -19.80
N ASN A 223 2.32 16.42 -20.12
CA ASN A 223 2.24 17.03 -21.44
C ASN A 223 2.72 16.10 -22.56
N PHE A 224 3.78 15.33 -22.32
CA PHE A 224 4.26 14.33 -23.28
C PHE A 224 3.24 13.20 -23.45
N GLY A 225 2.71 12.69 -22.35
CA GLY A 225 1.68 11.64 -22.39
C GLY A 225 0.42 12.11 -23.12
N ASN A 226 -0.01 13.34 -22.87
CA ASN A 226 -1.14 13.96 -23.55
C ASN A 226 -0.90 14.13 -25.05
N PHE A 227 0.31 14.54 -25.44
CA PHE A 227 0.72 14.65 -26.86
C PHE A 227 0.68 13.29 -27.54
N MET A 228 1.26 12.25 -26.92
CA MET A 228 1.23 10.89 -27.47
C MET A 228 -0.18 10.34 -27.64
N ARG A 229 -1.11 10.66 -26.72
CA ARG A 229 -2.53 10.27 -26.82
C ARG A 229 -3.25 10.92 -28.00
N ARG A 230 -2.80 12.08 -28.46
CA ARG A 230 -3.37 12.77 -29.65
C ARG A 230 -2.87 12.17 -30.96
N LEU A 231 -1.68 11.58 -30.95
CA LEU A 231 -1.02 11.07 -32.17
C LEU A 231 -1.22 9.57 -32.39
N LEU A 232 -1.42 8.80 -31.33
CA LEU A 232 -1.42 7.33 -31.38
C LEU A 232 -2.73 6.76 -30.82
N PRO A 233 -3.14 5.57 -31.28
CA PRO A 233 -4.24 4.83 -30.66
C PRO A 233 -4.03 4.71 -29.14
N ALA A 234 -5.10 4.87 -28.35
CA ALA A 234 -5.06 4.98 -26.89
C ALA A 234 -4.22 3.87 -26.21
N LYS A 235 -4.39 2.61 -26.65
CA LYS A 235 -3.65 1.45 -26.13
C LYS A 235 -2.13 1.55 -26.36
N ILE A 236 -1.71 2.07 -27.52
CA ILE A 236 -0.29 2.22 -27.87
C ILE A 236 0.30 3.38 -27.07
N ALA A 237 -0.36 4.53 -27.05
CA ALA A 237 0.05 5.70 -26.27
C ALA A 237 0.19 5.35 -24.80
N PHE A 238 -0.75 4.59 -24.22
CA PHE A 238 -0.68 4.13 -22.85
C PHE A 238 0.54 3.25 -22.58
N LYS A 239 0.80 2.24 -23.41
CA LYS A 239 1.96 1.34 -23.25
C LYS A 239 3.28 2.10 -23.28
N ILE A 240 3.44 3.05 -24.20
CA ILE A 240 4.65 3.86 -24.33
C ILE A 240 4.82 4.75 -23.08
N ASN A 241 3.76 5.45 -22.68
CA ASN A 241 3.82 6.36 -21.53
C ASN A 241 4.05 5.61 -20.22
N ARG A 242 3.39 4.45 -20.03
CA ARG A 242 3.61 3.59 -18.88
C ARG A 242 5.06 3.09 -18.82
N ALA A 243 5.61 2.61 -19.94
CA ALA A 243 7.00 2.16 -20.01
C ALA A 243 7.99 3.29 -19.72
N LYS A 244 7.74 4.51 -20.24
CA LYS A 244 8.51 5.72 -19.95
C LYS A 244 8.49 6.02 -18.45
N ASN A 245 7.33 6.04 -17.81
CA ASN A 245 7.20 6.40 -16.39
C ASN A 245 7.86 5.35 -15.48
N ILE A 246 7.71 4.05 -15.79
CA ILE A 246 8.43 2.97 -15.10
C ILE A 246 9.94 3.16 -15.23
N TRP A 247 10.42 3.46 -16.42
CA TRP A 247 11.84 3.68 -16.67
C TRP A 247 12.39 4.90 -15.92
N ILE A 248 11.64 6.01 -15.92
CA ILE A 248 12.02 7.24 -15.19
C ILE A 248 12.10 6.95 -13.68
N ALA A 249 11.02 6.40 -13.11
CA ALA A 249 10.95 6.13 -11.66
C ALA A 249 12.09 5.19 -11.22
N ARG A 250 12.29 4.08 -11.96
CA ARG A 250 13.37 3.13 -11.69
C ARG A 250 14.75 3.78 -11.81
N THR A 251 14.98 4.60 -12.84
CA THR A 251 16.27 5.26 -13.07
C THR A 251 16.56 6.28 -11.97
N MET A 252 15.57 7.04 -11.53
CA MET A 252 15.69 7.98 -10.40
C MET A 252 16.03 7.23 -9.11
N TYR A 253 15.31 6.17 -8.80
CA TYR A 253 15.58 5.32 -7.64
C TYR A 253 17.01 4.76 -7.67
N MET A 254 17.41 4.11 -8.77
CA MET A 254 18.75 3.52 -8.90
C MET A 254 19.87 4.54 -8.82
N ARG A 255 19.66 5.75 -9.37
CA ARG A 255 20.63 6.85 -9.24
C ARG A 255 20.75 7.34 -7.80
N ALA A 256 19.62 7.46 -7.11
CA ALA A 256 19.61 7.87 -5.71
C ALA A 256 20.34 6.87 -4.82
N ARG A 257 20.09 5.58 -4.99
CA ARG A 257 20.79 4.52 -4.25
C ARG A 257 22.29 4.48 -4.57
N LYS A 258 22.67 4.76 -5.82
CA LYS A 258 24.07 4.69 -6.26
C LYS A 258 24.87 5.97 -5.95
N ARG A 259 24.21 7.12 -5.86
CA ARG A 259 24.82 8.44 -5.66
C ARG A 259 23.98 9.29 -4.70
N PRO A 260 23.84 8.87 -3.43
CA PRO A 260 22.93 9.52 -2.48
C PRO A 260 23.26 10.99 -2.24
N GLU A 261 24.54 11.33 -2.08
CA GLU A 261 24.97 12.73 -1.85
C GLU A 261 24.59 13.66 -3.00
N LYS A 262 24.80 13.23 -4.27
CA LYS A 262 24.41 14.04 -5.43
C LYS A 262 22.89 14.21 -5.52
N THR A 263 22.15 13.19 -5.07
CA THR A 263 20.70 13.23 -5.05
C THR A 263 20.21 14.15 -3.92
N ARG A 264 20.82 14.14 -2.75
CA ARG A 264 20.54 15.08 -1.65
C ARG A 264 20.74 16.53 -2.12
N GLU A 265 21.87 16.80 -2.77
CA GLU A 265 22.18 18.13 -3.27
C GLU A 265 21.21 18.57 -4.40
N TRP A 266 20.75 17.61 -5.22
CA TRP A 266 19.72 17.89 -6.22
C TRP A 266 18.40 18.32 -5.58
N PHE A 267 17.93 17.59 -4.53
CA PHE A 267 16.73 17.97 -3.77
C PHE A 267 16.91 19.35 -3.13
N ARG A 268 18.04 19.60 -2.47
CA ARG A 268 18.36 20.88 -1.84
C ARG A 268 18.25 22.04 -2.83
N LYS A 269 18.92 21.94 -3.98
CA LYS A 269 18.87 22.97 -5.04
C LYS A 269 17.47 23.19 -5.59
N LYS A 270 16.68 22.13 -5.76
CA LYS A 270 15.30 22.24 -6.22
C LYS A 270 14.42 22.98 -5.21
N THR A 271 14.58 22.68 -3.93
CA THR A 271 13.84 23.34 -2.85
C THR A 271 14.24 24.81 -2.71
N LEU A 272 15.54 25.14 -2.76
CA LEU A 272 16.03 26.52 -2.78
C LEU A 272 15.43 27.29 -3.96
N LYS A 273 15.47 26.71 -5.16
CA LYS A 273 14.86 27.35 -6.33
C LYS A 273 13.38 27.62 -6.14
N ALA A 274 12.67 26.74 -5.44
CA ALA A 274 11.24 26.86 -5.20
C ALA A 274 10.90 27.90 -4.11
N LEU A 275 11.71 27.99 -3.04
CA LEU A 275 11.40 28.82 -1.86
C LEU A 275 12.20 30.14 -1.79
N GLY A 276 13.28 30.27 -2.56
CA GLY A 276 14.23 31.39 -2.51
C GLY A 276 15.48 31.07 -1.70
N ASP A 277 16.56 31.79 -2.00
CA ASP A 277 17.90 31.52 -1.43
C ASP A 277 17.97 31.82 0.07
N ASP A 278 17.15 32.75 0.57
CA ASP A 278 17.10 33.15 1.99
C ASP A 278 16.31 32.16 2.88
N TYR A 279 15.60 31.20 2.28
CA TYR A 279 14.83 30.21 3.03
C TYR A 279 15.73 29.21 3.75
N PRO A 280 15.51 28.87 5.05
CA PRO A 280 16.35 27.96 5.81
C PRO A 280 16.14 26.48 5.43
N VAL A 281 16.46 26.14 4.17
CA VAL A 281 16.23 24.81 3.59
C VAL A 281 16.96 23.72 4.37
N ASP A 282 18.14 24.01 4.89
CA ASP A 282 18.91 23.02 5.66
C ASP A 282 18.26 22.68 7.01
N LYS A 283 17.44 23.57 7.60
CA LYS A 283 16.63 23.29 8.80
C LYS A 283 15.40 22.43 8.48
N HIS A 284 14.69 22.75 7.39
CA HIS A 284 13.34 22.24 7.17
C HIS A 284 13.23 21.15 6.09
N PHE A 285 14.26 21.00 5.23
CA PHE A 285 14.23 20.09 4.05
C PHE A 285 15.49 19.25 3.87
N LYS A 286 16.31 19.10 4.94
CA LYS A 286 17.49 18.25 4.92
C LYS A 286 17.31 17.04 5.83
N PRO A 287 16.71 15.94 5.32
CA PRO A 287 16.61 14.69 6.06
C PRO A 287 17.96 14.13 6.46
N SER A 288 18.02 13.44 7.60
CA SER A 288 19.22 12.76 8.09
C SER A 288 19.50 11.42 7.41
N TYR A 289 18.59 10.95 6.56
CA TYR A 289 18.64 9.67 5.85
C TYR A 289 18.84 9.89 4.34
N ASP A 290 19.21 8.83 3.62
CA ASP A 290 19.37 8.90 2.16
C ASP A 290 18.03 8.89 1.42
N PRO A 291 17.94 9.54 0.24
CA PRO A 291 16.75 9.47 -0.58
C PRO A 291 16.34 8.02 -0.86
N TRP A 292 15.05 7.70 -0.62
CA TRP A 292 14.43 6.37 -0.68
C TRP A 292 14.84 5.38 0.44
N ASP A 293 15.63 5.75 1.44
CA ASP A 293 15.65 4.98 2.71
C ASP A 293 14.31 5.09 3.45
N GLN A 294 13.66 6.24 3.28
CA GLN A 294 12.25 6.46 3.60
C GLN A 294 11.56 7.04 2.36
N ARG A 295 10.25 7.26 2.45
CA ARG A 295 9.46 7.73 1.32
C ARG A 295 9.89 9.14 0.87
N VAL A 296 10.02 9.32 -0.45
CA VAL A 296 10.07 10.65 -1.06
C VAL A 296 8.64 11.07 -1.38
N CYS A 297 8.22 12.22 -0.84
CA CYS A 297 6.86 12.74 -1.04
C CYS A 297 6.76 13.48 -2.37
N MET A 298 5.74 13.17 -3.18
CA MET A 298 5.50 13.85 -4.45
C MET A 298 4.41 14.91 -4.28
N ILE A 299 4.65 16.10 -4.81
CA ILE A 299 3.67 17.20 -4.84
C ILE A 299 3.46 17.69 -6.29
N PRO A 300 2.23 18.04 -6.70
CA PRO A 300 1.98 18.58 -8.03
C PRO A 300 2.30 20.08 -8.07
N ASP A 301 2.96 20.52 -9.16
CA ASP A 301 3.15 21.94 -9.51
C ASP A 301 3.63 22.82 -8.34
N GLU A 302 4.45 22.30 -7.43
CA GLU A 302 4.98 23.03 -6.26
C GLU A 302 3.91 23.55 -5.27
N ASP A 303 2.72 22.96 -5.21
CA ASP A 303 1.56 23.48 -4.45
C ASP A 303 1.89 23.82 -2.98
N LEU A 304 2.64 22.95 -2.29
CA LEU A 304 3.11 23.20 -0.91
C LEU A 304 4.05 24.41 -0.86
N PHE A 305 5.02 24.49 -1.78
CA PHE A 305 5.97 25.60 -1.81
C PHE A 305 5.29 26.92 -2.18
N ILE A 306 4.28 26.89 -3.04
CA ILE A 306 3.46 28.07 -3.37
C ILE A 306 2.72 28.57 -2.11
N ALA A 307 2.06 27.69 -1.38
CA ALA A 307 1.36 28.06 -0.14
C ALA A 307 2.32 28.68 0.89
N MET A 308 3.55 28.21 0.95
CA MET A 308 4.59 28.76 1.83
C MET A 308 5.09 30.12 1.36
N ARG A 309 5.38 30.32 0.08
CA ARG A 309 5.82 31.61 -0.49
C ARG A 309 4.76 32.70 -0.32
N GLU A 310 3.49 32.32 -0.40
CA GLU A 310 2.37 33.22 -0.21
C GLU A 310 2.04 33.50 1.26
N GLY A 311 2.78 32.92 2.21
CA GLY A 311 2.58 33.10 3.65
C GLY A 311 1.33 32.40 4.22
N ARG A 312 0.63 31.59 3.41
CA ARG A 312 -0.56 30.84 3.84
C ARG A 312 -0.20 29.59 4.64
N ALA A 313 1.02 29.08 4.47
CA ALA A 313 1.56 27.95 5.23
C ALA A 313 2.98 28.23 5.71
N SER A 314 3.37 27.57 6.80
CA SER A 314 4.74 27.57 7.33
C SER A 314 5.17 26.16 7.75
N ILE A 315 6.48 25.96 7.93
CA ILE A 315 7.03 24.71 8.48
C ILE A 315 7.82 25.04 9.74
N GLU A 316 7.54 24.28 10.80
CA GLU A 316 8.38 24.21 11.99
C GLU A 316 9.01 22.85 12.12
N THR A 317 10.32 22.84 12.45
CA THR A 317 11.09 21.59 12.65
C THR A 317 11.63 21.57 14.06
N ASP A 318 10.92 20.87 14.94
CA ASP A 318 11.26 20.70 16.35
C ASP A 318 10.47 19.53 16.95
N TYR A 319 10.84 19.17 18.17
CA TYR A 319 10.13 18.19 19.00
C TYR A 319 8.99 18.86 19.74
N ILE A 320 7.87 18.19 19.84
CA ILE A 320 6.77 18.57 20.72
C ILE A 320 7.22 18.33 22.16
N ASP A 321 7.10 19.34 23.00
CA ASP A 321 7.22 19.19 24.44
C ASP A 321 5.88 18.72 25.00
N ARG A 322 4.84 19.53 24.85
CA ARG A 322 3.48 19.21 25.28
C ARG A 322 2.43 19.97 24.49
N PHE A 323 1.21 19.49 24.53
CA PHE A 323 0.05 20.27 24.11
C PHE A 323 -0.33 21.24 25.23
N THR A 324 -0.91 22.35 24.82
CA THR A 324 -1.42 23.41 25.71
C THR A 324 -2.88 23.69 25.36
N PRO A 325 -3.65 24.39 26.19
CA PRO A 325 -5.05 24.71 25.88
C PRO A 325 -5.28 25.40 24.52
N HIS A 326 -4.26 26.09 23.98
CA HIS A 326 -4.40 26.89 22.75
C HIS A 326 -3.33 26.57 21.69
N GLY A 327 -2.72 25.40 21.72
CA GLY A 327 -1.72 25.00 20.73
C GLY A 327 -0.68 24.02 21.27
N ILE A 328 0.56 24.13 20.76
CA ILE A 328 1.67 23.21 21.07
C ILE A 328 2.87 24.04 21.60
N LEU A 329 3.47 23.57 22.69
CA LEU A 329 4.77 24.00 23.18
C LEU A 329 5.85 23.08 22.61
N LEU A 330 6.88 23.66 22.02
CA LEU A 330 8.03 22.95 21.46
C LEU A 330 9.16 22.82 22.46
N LYS A 331 10.09 21.90 22.22
CA LYS A 331 11.29 21.73 23.06
C LYS A 331 12.23 22.94 23.03
N SER A 332 12.22 23.76 21.98
CA SER A 332 12.89 25.06 21.91
C SER A 332 12.35 26.07 22.90
N GLY A 333 11.13 25.88 23.43
CA GLY A 333 10.40 26.85 24.22
C GLY A 333 9.40 27.68 23.41
N ASP A 334 9.40 27.55 22.09
CA ASP A 334 8.46 28.25 21.21
C ASP A 334 7.05 27.68 21.34
N LYS A 335 6.05 28.55 21.19
CA LYS A 335 4.62 28.18 21.24
C LYS A 335 3.98 28.40 19.88
N ILE A 336 3.29 27.38 19.37
CA ILE A 336 2.50 27.48 18.14
C ILE A 336 1.02 27.47 18.53
N ALA A 337 0.32 28.57 18.25
CA ALA A 337 -1.11 28.66 18.52
C ALA A 337 -1.91 27.92 17.42
N ALA A 338 -2.97 27.23 17.84
CA ALA A 338 -3.87 26.51 16.93
C ALA A 338 -5.30 26.46 17.47
N ASP A 339 -6.25 26.45 16.54
CA ASP A 339 -7.64 26.11 16.77
C ASP A 339 -7.91 24.64 16.47
N VAL A 340 -7.11 24.06 15.57
CA VAL A 340 -7.19 22.64 15.16
C VAL A 340 -5.80 22.03 15.07
N ILE A 341 -5.66 20.81 15.58
CA ILE A 341 -4.45 20.01 15.43
C ILE A 341 -4.79 18.74 14.61
N ILE A 342 -4.07 18.55 13.51
CA ILE A 342 -4.22 17.37 12.65
C ILE A 342 -3.02 16.46 12.84
N SER A 343 -3.25 15.27 13.39
CA SER A 343 -2.21 14.28 13.63
C SER A 343 -1.96 13.43 12.39
N ALA A 344 -1.11 13.94 11.47
CA ALA A 344 -0.64 13.20 10.31
C ALA A 344 0.61 12.33 10.65
N THR A 345 0.58 11.69 11.82
CA THR A 345 1.72 10.98 12.45
C THR A 345 1.92 9.56 11.94
N GLY A 346 1.11 9.14 10.98
CA GLY A 346 1.22 7.87 10.28
C GLY A 346 0.10 6.90 10.61
N LEU A 347 0.29 5.66 10.15
CA LEU A 347 -0.71 4.61 10.18
C LEU A 347 -0.19 3.42 10.97
N ASN A 348 -1.10 2.61 11.51
CA ASN A 348 -0.77 1.30 12.06
C ASN A 348 -0.73 0.29 10.92
N VAL A 349 0.38 -0.45 10.85
CA VAL A 349 0.55 -1.50 9.83
C VAL A 349 0.03 -2.82 10.38
N VAL A 350 -0.65 -3.57 9.52
CA VAL A 350 -1.17 -4.91 9.80
C VAL A 350 -0.92 -5.83 8.60
N PHE A 351 -0.86 -7.13 8.83
CA PHE A 351 -0.69 -8.12 7.76
C PHE A 351 -1.94 -8.98 7.61
N ASN A 352 -2.23 -9.39 6.36
CA ASN A 352 -3.35 -10.28 6.02
C ASN A 352 -4.69 -9.87 6.66
N GLY A 353 -4.92 -8.56 6.84
CA GLY A 353 -6.13 -8.05 7.47
C GLY A 353 -6.31 -8.47 8.95
N GLN A 354 -5.21 -8.84 9.64
CA GLN A 354 -5.19 -9.37 11.02
C GLN A 354 -5.92 -10.72 11.18
N ALA A 355 -6.00 -11.52 10.11
CA ALA A 355 -6.56 -12.86 10.19
C ALA A 355 -5.56 -13.83 10.80
N ASP A 356 -5.98 -14.65 11.77
CA ASP A 356 -5.20 -15.75 12.31
C ASP A 356 -5.01 -16.83 11.24
N ILE A 357 -3.78 -17.31 11.06
CA ILE A 357 -3.46 -18.35 10.08
C ILE A 357 -3.08 -19.63 10.80
N SER A 358 -3.61 -20.75 10.34
CA SER A 358 -3.23 -22.08 10.84
C SER A 358 -3.16 -23.11 9.70
N VAL A 359 -2.28 -24.10 9.86
CA VAL A 359 -2.14 -25.25 8.97
C VAL A 359 -2.27 -26.52 9.84
N ASP A 360 -3.19 -27.39 9.52
CA ASP A 360 -3.50 -28.61 10.28
C ASP A 360 -3.70 -28.38 11.79
N GLY A 361 -4.31 -27.27 12.14
CA GLY A 361 -4.57 -26.88 13.53
C GLY A 361 -3.39 -26.20 14.24
N GLN A 362 -2.21 -26.16 13.64
CA GLN A 362 -1.06 -25.43 14.18
C GLN A 362 -1.11 -23.97 13.75
N ALA A 363 -1.02 -23.05 14.69
CA ALA A 363 -0.95 -21.61 14.42
C ALA A 363 0.36 -21.29 13.67
N ILE A 364 0.25 -20.47 12.64
CA ILE A 364 1.41 -20.01 11.86
C ILE A 364 1.75 -18.59 12.30
N ASP A 365 2.94 -18.44 12.86
CA ASP A 365 3.56 -17.12 13.02
C ASP A 365 4.29 -16.75 11.72
N ILE A 366 3.74 -15.80 11.01
CA ILE A 366 4.31 -15.35 9.72
C ILE A 366 5.71 -14.74 9.92
N SER A 367 6.00 -14.17 11.09
CA SER A 367 7.33 -13.60 11.36
C SER A 367 8.43 -14.67 11.34
N GLU A 368 8.09 -15.93 11.63
CA GLU A 368 9.01 -17.05 11.54
C GLU A 368 9.18 -17.62 10.13
N SER A 369 8.32 -17.22 9.19
CA SER A 369 8.34 -17.71 7.81
C SER A 369 9.33 -16.94 6.93
N PHE A 370 9.73 -17.57 5.81
CA PHE A 370 10.42 -16.89 4.72
C PHE A 370 9.43 -16.53 3.62
N GLY A 371 9.60 -15.34 3.04
CA GLY A 371 8.79 -14.86 1.91
C GLY A 371 9.31 -15.41 0.57
N TYR A 372 8.60 -16.34 -0.03
CA TYR A 372 8.87 -16.80 -1.40
C TYR A 372 8.40 -15.73 -2.40
N LYS A 373 9.34 -15.23 -3.21
CA LYS A 373 9.15 -14.08 -4.12
C LYS A 373 8.55 -12.85 -3.40
N GLY A 374 8.61 -12.83 -2.05
CA GLY A 374 8.01 -11.79 -1.20
C GLY A 374 6.47 -11.77 -1.26
N ILE A 375 5.80 -12.89 -1.54
CA ILE A 375 4.34 -12.94 -1.71
C ILE A 375 3.67 -14.21 -1.15
N MET A 376 4.40 -15.31 -1.02
CA MET A 376 3.94 -16.52 -0.34
C MET A 376 4.85 -16.80 0.87
N TYR A 377 4.37 -17.56 1.81
CA TYR A 377 5.10 -17.88 3.04
C TYR A 377 5.55 -19.33 3.05
N SER A 378 6.78 -19.59 3.51
CA SER A 378 7.28 -20.96 3.64
C SER A 378 6.35 -21.80 4.52
N ALA A 379 6.09 -23.03 4.12
CA ALA A 379 5.19 -24.00 4.76
C ALA A 379 3.70 -23.58 4.84
N VAL A 380 3.27 -22.53 4.10
CA VAL A 380 1.87 -22.12 4.01
C VAL A 380 1.35 -22.39 2.58
N PRO A 381 0.46 -23.38 2.40
CA PRO A 381 -0.02 -23.75 1.07
C PRO A 381 -1.07 -22.79 0.52
N ASN A 382 -1.13 -22.64 -0.81
CA ASN A 382 -2.23 -22.00 -1.56
C ASN A 382 -2.65 -20.61 -1.04
N LEU A 383 -1.73 -19.85 -0.44
CA LEU A 383 -1.95 -18.49 0.05
C LEU A 383 -0.94 -17.54 -0.58
N VAL A 384 -1.44 -16.50 -1.20
CA VAL A 384 -0.64 -15.37 -1.71
C VAL A 384 -1.06 -14.09 -1.00
N SER A 385 -0.10 -13.31 -0.53
CA SER A 385 -0.34 -11.97 0.02
C SER A 385 0.14 -10.90 -0.93
N VAL A 386 -0.73 -9.92 -1.19
CA VAL A 386 -0.40 -8.80 -2.07
C VAL A 386 0.26 -7.69 -1.27
N PHE A 387 1.52 -7.44 -1.57
CA PHE A 387 2.29 -6.31 -1.05
C PHE A 387 2.96 -5.58 -2.22
N GLY A 388 2.71 -4.29 -2.37
CA GLY A 388 3.22 -3.49 -3.49
C GLY A 388 4.67 -3.06 -3.32
N TYR A 389 5.09 -2.05 -4.11
CA TYR A 389 6.40 -1.44 -3.98
C TYR A 389 6.40 -0.30 -2.96
N THR A 390 7.52 -0.16 -2.26
CA THR A 390 7.80 1.01 -1.40
C THR A 390 8.45 2.16 -2.17
N ASN A 391 9.02 1.86 -3.35
CA ASN A 391 9.82 2.77 -4.18
C ASN A 391 9.21 3.03 -5.57
N ALA A 392 8.06 2.46 -5.85
CA ALA A 392 7.34 2.61 -7.12
C ALA A 392 5.82 2.49 -6.88
N SER A 393 5.03 2.62 -7.93
CA SER A 393 3.57 2.48 -7.83
C SER A 393 3.15 1.09 -7.35
N TRP A 394 2.21 1.08 -6.40
CA TRP A 394 1.69 -0.14 -5.77
C TRP A 394 1.16 -1.16 -6.77
N THR A 395 0.38 -0.71 -7.74
CA THR A 395 -0.30 -1.56 -8.71
C THR A 395 0.65 -2.29 -9.63
N LEU A 396 1.84 -1.74 -9.89
CA LEU A 396 2.84 -2.42 -10.70
C LEU A 396 3.17 -3.81 -10.14
N ARG A 397 3.31 -3.94 -8.82
CA ARG A 397 3.57 -5.23 -8.20
C ARG A 397 2.31 -6.06 -7.99
N ALA A 398 1.21 -5.42 -7.56
CA ALA A 398 -0.06 -6.09 -7.37
C ALA A 398 -0.56 -6.80 -8.65
N ASP A 399 -0.35 -6.18 -9.82
CA ASP A 399 -0.69 -6.79 -11.11
C ASP A 399 0.24 -7.97 -11.45
N LEU A 400 1.56 -7.84 -11.23
CA LEU A 400 2.49 -8.97 -11.40
C LEU A 400 2.12 -10.16 -10.49
N ILE A 401 1.76 -9.88 -9.24
CA ILE A 401 1.31 -10.91 -8.28
C ILE A 401 0.04 -11.60 -8.79
N SER A 402 -0.93 -10.84 -9.27
CA SER A 402 -2.18 -11.38 -9.79
C SER A 402 -1.95 -12.26 -11.01
N GLN A 403 -1.06 -11.86 -11.93
CA GLN A 403 -0.66 -12.68 -13.07
C GLN A 403 0.11 -13.94 -12.64
N PHE A 404 0.96 -13.85 -11.61
CA PHE A 404 1.65 -15.00 -11.05
C PHE A 404 0.66 -15.99 -10.43
N VAL A 405 -0.33 -15.53 -9.67
CA VAL A 405 -1.40 -16.38 -9.12
C VAL A 405 -2.13 -17.13 -10.21
N VAL A 406 -2.51 -16.45 -11.29
CA VAL A 406 -3.15 -17.08 -12.46
C VAL A 406 -2.24 -18.17 -13.06
N ARG A 407 -0.93 -17.93 -13.20
CA ARG A 407 0.03 -18.92 -13.68
C ARG A 407 0.14 -20.15 -12.77
N VAL A 408 0.20 -19.92 -11.45
CA VAL A 408 0.26 -21.00 -10.45
C VAL A 408 -0.98 -21.89 -10.55
N ILE A 409 -2.18 -21.27 -10.55
CA ILE A 409 -3.45 -22.02 -10.63
C ILE A 409 -3.58 -22.76 -11.98
N SER A 410 -3.16 -22.12 -13.09
CA SER A 410 -3.14 -22.79 -14.40
C SER A 410 -2.23 -24.02 -14.38
N HIS A 411 -1.04 -23.90 -13.80
CA HIS A 411 -0.11 -25.02 -13.66
C HIS A 411 -0.69 -26.15 -12.78
N MET A 412 -1.31 -25.79 -11.65
CA MET A 412 -1.98 -26.76 -10.78
C MET A 412 -3.09 -27.52 -11.52
N LYS A 413 -3.96 -26.81 -12.22
CA LYS A 413 -5.08 -27.42 -12.99
C LYS A 413 -4.58 -28.34 -14.12
N GLN A 414 -3.57 -27.91 -14.86
CA GLN A 414 -3.01 -28.70 -15.97
C GLN A 414 -2.38 -30.00 -15.52
N ASN A 415 -1.82 -30.04 -14.31
CA ASN A 415 -1.11 -31.20 -13.77
C ASN A 415 -1.90 -31.95 -12.68
N GLY A 416 -3.13 -31.53 -12.38
CA GLY A 416 -3.97 -32.16 -11.35
C GLY A 416 -3.50 -31.92 -9.91
N TYR A 417 -2.64 -30.93 -9.69
CA TYR A 417 -2.18 -30.59 -8.34
C TYR A 417 -3.28 -29.87 -7.54
N THR A 418 -3.32 -30.18 -6.25
CA THR A 418 -4.27 -29.52 -5.31
C THR A 418 -3.56 -28.58 -4.31
N ARG A 419 -2.23 -28.70 -4.22
CA ARG A 419 -1.40 -27.93 -3.30
C ARG A 419 -0.20 -27.30 -4.00
N ALA A 420 0.06 -26.03 -3.71
CA ALA A 420 1.28 -25.30 -4.06
C ALA A 420 1.85 -24.70 -2.78
N MET A 421 2.99 -25.16 -2.31
CA MET A 421 3.56 -24.77 -1.02
C MET A 421 5.04 -24.41 -1.16
N PRO A 422 5.45 -23.18 -0.78
CA PRO A 422 6.86 -22.83 -0.76
C PRO A 422 7.62 -23.60 0.33
N MET A 423 8.74 -24.21 -0.02
CA MET A 423 9.60 -24.98 0.91
C MET A 423 10.96 -24.32 1.02
N ALA A 424 11.18 -23.62 2.15
CA ALA A 424 12.45 -22.95 2.39
C ALA A 424 13.56 -23.96 2.72
N PRO A 425 14.79 -23.79 2.19
CA PRO A 425 15.93 -24.61 2.58
C PRO A 425 16.21 -24.51 4.09
N ALA A 426 16.57 -25.63 4.72
CA ALA A 426 16.84 -25.69 6.16
C ALA A 426 17.94 -24.71 6.63
N LYS A 427 18.90 -24.41 5.76
CA LYS A 427 20.00 -23.49 6.03
C LYS A 427 19.89 -22.28 5.09
N MET A 428 19.21 -21.24 5.55
CA MET A 428 19.07 -19.97 4.83
C MET A 428 19.20 -18.81 5.82
N ALA A 429 20.04 -17.83 5.48
CA ALA A 429 20.22 -16.64 6.33
C ALA A 429 18.96 -15.76 6.30
N ARG A 430 18.49 -15.36 7.47
CA ARG A 430 17.34 -14.44 7.62
C ARG A 430 17.79 -13.00 7.42
N ARG A 431 17.01 -12.25 6.65
CA ARG A 431 17.17 -10.80 6.44
C ARG A 431 15.83 -10.12 6.64
N PRO A 432 15.82 -8.80 6.98
CA PRO A 432 14.57 -8.04 7.06
C PRO A 432 13.75 -8.16 5.77
N TYR A 433 12.45 -8.29 5.88
CA TYR A 433 11.54 -8.47 4.73
C TYR A 433 11.63 -7.34 3.70
N LEU A 434 11.87 -6.11 4.17
CA LEU A 434 12.03 -4.90 3.36
C LEU A 434 13.29 -4.15 3.78
N ASP A 435 14.05 -3.66 2.80
CA ASP A 435 15.11 -2.67 3.00
C ASP A 435 14.50 -1.25 2.92
N PHE A 436 13.67 -0.91 3.94
CA PHE A 436 12.98 0.36 4.01
C PHE A 436 12.80 0.81 5.45
N GLN A 437 13.29 2.02 5.77
CA GLN A 437 13.45 2.48 7.15
C GLN A 437 12.35 3.41 7.66
N ALA A 438 11.20 3.49 7.00
CA ALA A 438 10.10 4.33 7.46
C ALA A 438 9.61 3.92 8.85
N GLY A 439 9.37 4.90 9.72
CA GLY A 439 9.04 4.68 11.13
C GLY A 439 7.82 3.79 11.35
N TYR A 440 6.80 3.90 10.49
CA TYR A 440 5.58 3.10 10.60
C TYR A 440 5.82 1.60 10.31
N LEU A 441 6.78 1.24 9.45
CA LEU A 441 7.18 -0.14 9.21
C LEU A 441 8.12 -0.66 10.30
N ARG A 442 9.02 0.19 10.82
CA ARG A 442 9.92 -0.21 11.92
C ARG A 442 9.17 -0.71 13.15
N ARG A 443 7.98 -0.16 13.43
CA ARG A 443 7.16 -0.59 14.57
C ARG A 443 6.64 -2.02 14.47
N VAL A 444 6.66 -2.61 13.27
CA VAL A 444 6.11 -3.95 13.01
C VAL A 444 7.11 -4.89 12.32
N PHE A 445 8.38 -4.53 12.24
CA PHE A 445 9.39 -5.39 11.59
C PHE A 445 9.43 -6.81 12.18
N ASP A 446 9.26 -6.93 13.48
CA ASP A 446 9.25 -8.21 14.19
C ASP A 446 8.00 -9.07 13.89
N GLN A 447 6.99 -8.49 13.24
CA GLN A 447 5.76 -9.17 12.82
C GLN A 447 5.77 -9.52 11.32
N LEU A 448 6.81 -9.10 10.58
CA LEU A 448 6.94 -9.37 9.17
C LEU A 448 7.70 -10.67 8.92
N PRO A 449 7.41 -11.38 7.80
CA PRO A 449 8.22 -12.53 7.42
C PRO A 449 9.68 -12.10 7.15
N ALA A 450 10.59 -13.05 7.11
CA ALA A 450 11.94 -12.79 6.66
C ALA A 450 12.07 -12.93 5.15
N GLN A 451 13.04 -12.23 4.54
CA GLN A 451 13.59 -12.66 3.26
C GLN A 451 14.86 -13.51 3.48
N GLY A 452 15.15 -14.37 2.50
CA GLY A 452 16.35 -15.16 2.48
C GLY A 452 17.54 -14.41 1.86
N ASP A 453 18.66 -15.13 1.75
CA ASP A 453 19.92 -14.63 1.18
C ASP A 453 20.05 -14.89 -0.34
N ARG A 454 19.12 -15.64 -0.94
CA ARG A 454 19.16 -16.06 -2.35
C ARG A 454 17.78 -16.14 -2.98
N HIS A 455 17.73 -16.11 -4.32
CA HIS A 455 16.50 -16.36 -5.07
C HIS A 455 15.98 -17.80 -4.85
N PRO A 456 14.66 -17.95 -4.85
CA PRO A 456 13.58 -16.97 -5.01
C PRO A 456 13.06 -16.35 -3.69
N TRP A 457 13.86 -16.41 -2.63
CA TRP A 457 13.49 -15.98 -1.26
C TRP A 457 13.79 -14.52 -0.94
N GLN A 458 14.21 -13.75 -1.94
CA GLN A 458 14.51 -12.32 -1.80
C GLN A 458 13.32 -11.46 -2.23
N ASN A 459 13.19 -10.30 -1.58
CA ASN A 459 12.21 -9.27 -1.91
C ASN A 459 12.95 -7.99 -2.34
N LEU A 460 13.45 -7.97 -3.57
CA LEU A 460 14.34 -6.93 -4.07
C LEU A 460 13.64 -5.60 -4.41
N GLN A 461 12.31 -5.56 -4.42
CA GLN A 461 11.54 -4.35 -4.73
C GLN A 461 11.95 -3.69 -6.06
N ASP A 462 12.28 -4.50 -7.09
CA ASP A 462 12.63 -4.05 -8.44
C ASP A 462 11.64 -4.63 -9.47
N TYR A 463 10.89 -3.75 -10.14
CA TYR A 463 9.85 -4.16 -11.09
C TYR A 463 10.36 -5.07 -12.22
N LYS A 464 11.58 -4.83 -12.77
CA LYS A 464 12.10 -5.67 -13.85
C LYS A 464 12.52 -7.05 -13.36
N VAL A 465 13.06 -7.11 -12.15
CA VAL A 465 13.40 -8.39 -11.51
C VAL A 465 12.14 -9.17 -11.20
N ASP A 466 11.15 -8.53 -10.57
CA ASP A 466 9.88 -9.17 -10.23
C ASP A 466 9.10 -9.60 -11.50
N GLN A 467 9.15 -8.80 -12.58
CA GLN A 467 8.56 -9.17 -13.86
C GLN A 467 9.19 -10.46 -14.42
N LYS A 468 10.51 -10.61 -14.31
CA LYS A 468 11.18 -11.85 -14.72
C LYS A 468 10.77 -13.00 -13.82
N LEU A 469 10.88 -12.85 -12.50
CA LEU A 469 10.60 -13.91 -11.52
C LEU A 469 9.15 -14.41 -11.55
N MET A 470 8.19 -13.48 -11.75
CA MET A 470 6.77 -13.82 -11.68
C MET A 470 6.16 -14.22 -13.03
N LEU A 471 6.66 -13.65 -14.16
CA LEU A 471 6.02 -13.86 -15.45
C LEU A 471 6.82 -14.72 -16.42
N ARG A 472 8.14 -14.84 -16.26
CA ARG A 472 9.02 -15.49 -17.24
C ARG A 472 9.71 -16.73 -16.72
N ASP A 473 10.15 -16.70 -15.46
CA ASP A 473 10.83 -17.84 -14.87
C ASP A 473 9.87 -19.04 -14.73
N PRO A 474 10.38 -20.28 -14.74
CA PRO A 474 9.55 -21.46 -14.54
C PRO A 474 8.73 -21.35 -13.25
N ILE A 475 7.51 -21.89 -13.28
CA ILE A 475 6.67 -22.01 -12.08
C ILE A 475 7.21 -23.10 -11.16
N ASP A 476 7.64 -24.21 -11.75
CA ASP A 476 8.33 -25.29 -11.06
C ASP A 476 9.82 -24.93 -10.96
N ASP A 477 10.16 -24.17 -9.91
CA ASP A 477 11.52 -23.70 -9.64
C ASP A 477 12.20 -24.49 -8.49
N GLY A 478 11.58 -25.58 -8.04
CA GLY A 478 12.06 -26.42 -6.95
C GLY A 478 11.87 -25.81 -5.55
N ALA A 479 11.52 -24.53 -5.45
CA ALA A 479 11.21 -23.88 -4.18
C ALA A 479 9.70 -23.83 -3.92
N LEU A 480 8.88 -23.72 -4.98
CA LEU A 480 7.43 -23.90 -4.91
C LEU A 480 7.12 -25.36 -5.24
N VAL A 481 6.77 -26.15 -4.22
CA VAL A 481 6.49 -27.57 -4.35
C VAL A 481 5.01 -27.79 -4.62
N PHE A 482 4.72 -28.58 -5.65
CA PHE A 482 3.37 -29.00 -6.02
C PHE A 482 3.09 -30.42 -5.61
N SER A 483 1.88 -30.72 -5.14
CA SER A 483 1.47 -32.08 -4.74
C SER A 483 -0.04 -32.28 -4.84
N THR A 484 -0.45 -33.54 -4.73
CA THR A 484 -1.84 -33.95 -4.61
C THR A 484 -2.14 -34.47 -3.21
N ILE A 485 -3.41 -34.57 -2.83
CA ILE A 485 -3.85 -35.20 -1.56
C ILE A 485 -3.32 -36.63 -1.45
N HIS A 486 -3.31 -37.40 -2.54
CA HIS A 486 -2.89 -38.79 -2.54
C HIS A 486 -1.40 -38.96 -2.22
N GLU A 487 -0.53 -38.12 -2.75
CA GLU A 487 0.93 -38.20 -2.50
C GLU A 487 1.28 -37.86 -1.04
N THR A 488 0.53 -36.97 -0.41
CA THR A 488 0.75 -36.60 0.98
C THR A 488 0.35 -37.74 1.93
N ASN A 489 -0.75 -38.43 1.65
CA ASN A 489 -1.22 -39.54 2.45
C ASN A 489 -0.27 -40.73 2.37
N ILE A 490 0.44 -40.93 1.26
CA ILE A 490 1.45 -41.99 1.10
C ILE A 490 2.70 -41.68 1.94
N LYS A 491 3.15 -40.40 2.01
CA LYS A 491 4.29 -40.00 2.84
C LYS A 491 4.01 -40.09 4.34
N LEU A 492 2.82 -39.65 4.78
CA LEU A 492 2.38 -39.72 6.18
C LEU A 492 2.13 -41.16 6.66
N ALA A 493 1.89 -42.14 5.75
CA ALA A 493 1.75 -43.55 6.07
C ALA A 493 3.11 -44.31 6.05
N ALA A 494 4.17 -43.65 5.56
CA ALA A 494 5.52 -44.21 5.48
C ALA A 494 6.49 -43.69 6.58
N GLU A 495 6.06 -42.69 7.38
CA GLU A 495 6.69 -42.21 8.62
C GLU A 495 5.97 -42.79 9.86
#